data_a71e6d34390e3d590851640803435ea1
#
_entry.id   a71e6d34390e3d590851640803435ea1
#
_cell.length_a   1.000
_cell.length_b   1.000
_cell.length_c   1.000
_cell.angle_alpha   90.00
_cell.angle_beta   90.00
_cell.angle_gamma   90.00
#
_symmetry.space_group_name_H-M   'P 1'
#
loop_
_entity.id
_entity.type
_entity.pdbx_description
1 polymer ?
#
loop_
_entity_poly.entity_id
_entity_poly.type
_entity_poly.pdbx_seq_one_letter_code
_entity_poly.pdbx_strand_id
1 'polypeptide(L)'
;MKLYKFMLTTYGETKITKQVLEAEEKPKTYKVLSGCYYSRINKSDIGIAISPGYTAILLEDDMEKAKEIFAENLKRKILVEKESIEQKIKSGNERISNWEKAIEEIGEIKESEE
;
A
#
# COMPACT_ATOMS: atom_id res chain seq x y z
N MET A 1 29.20 3.23 -7.29
CA MET A 1 28.71 2.32 -6.25
C MET A 1 27.54 1.50 -6.76
N LYS A 2 27.19 0.43 -6.09
CA LYS A 2 26.08 -0.42 -6.45
C LYS A 2 24.89 -0.22 -5.54
N LEU A 3 23.69 -0.22 -6.11
CA LEU A 3 22.43 -0.32 -5.39
C LEU A 3 21.75 -1.62 -5.80
N TYR A 4 20.97 -2.19 -4.89
CA TYR A 4 20.27 -3.46 -5.12
C TYR A 4 18.77 -3.20 -5.10
N LYS A 5 18.15 -3.33 -6.27
CA LYS A 5 16.70 -3.15 -6.44
C LYS A 5 16.02 -4.50 -6.36
N PHE A 6 15.16 -4.65 -5.37
CA PHE A 6 14.32 -5.84 -5.19
C PHE A 6 12.90 -5.52 -5.61
N MET A 7 12.27 -6.42 -6.34
CA MET A 7 10.90 -6.28 -6.81
C MET A 7 10.09 -7.50 -6.41
N LEU A 8 8.96 -7.25 -5.74
CA LEU A 8 8.00 -8.27 -5.35
C LEU A 8 6.96 -8.45 -6.44
N THR A 9 6.75 -9.67 -6.87
CA THR A 9 5.67 -10.06 -7.77
C THR A 9 4.73 -10.99 -7.02
N THR A 10 3.43 -10.64 -7.02
CA THR A 10 2.39 -11.45 -6.35
C THR A 10 1.38 -12.01 -7.36
N TYR A 11 1.59 -11.73 -8.64
CA TYR A 11 0.74 -12.20 -9.72
C TYR A 11 1.12 -13.64 -10.09
N GLY A 12 0.21 -14.56 -9.87
CA GLY A 12 0.46 -15.98 -10.05
C GLY A 12 1.36 -16.53 -8.96
N GLU A 13 2.64 -16.69 -9.23
CA GLU A 13 3.63 -17.11 -8.25
C GLU A 13 4.23 -15.91 -7.53
N THR A 14 4.31 -15.97 -6.19
CA THR A 14 4.95 -14.95 -5.38
C THR A 14 6.47 -15.12 -5.46
N LYS A 15 7.15 -14.10 -5.92
CA LYS A 15 8.61 -14.11 -6.02
C LYS A 15 9.21 -12.72 -5.87
N ILE A 16 10.47 -12.69 -5.49
CA ILE A 16 11.28 -11.47 -5.40
C ILE A 16 12.41 -11.58 -6.41
N THR A 17 12.51 -10.60 -7.29
CA THR A 17 13.60 -10.49 -8.26
C THR A 17 14.56 -9.40 -7.83
N LYS A 18 15.82 -9.52 -8.21
CA LYS A 18 16.88 -8.56 -7.88
C LYS A 18 17.52 -8.02 -9.15
N GLN A 19 17.76 -6.72 -9.15
CA GLN A 19 18.51 -6.05 -10.19
C GLN A 19 19.61 -5.21 -9.53
N VAL A 20 20.84 -5.33 -10.01
CA VAL A 20 21.96 -4.51 -9.55
C VAL A 20 22.01 -3.23 -10.38
N LEU A 21 22.06 -2.09 -9.72
CA LEU A 21 22.13 -0.78 -10.35
C LEU A 21 23.51 -0.17 -10.08
N GLU A 22 24.08 0.43 -11.12
CA GLU A 22 25.24 1.31 -10.93
C GLU A 22 24.75 2.72 -10.61
N ALA A 23 25.31 3.33 -9.58
CA ALA A 23 24.86 4.64 -9.11
C ALA A 23 26.03 5.50 -8.64
N GLU A 24 25.78 6.80 -8.65
CA GLU A 24 26.68 7.81 -8.13
C GLU A 24 26.01 8.51 -6.95
N GLU A 25 26.70 8.57 -5.82
CA GLU A 25 26.16 9.23 -4.63
C GLU A 25 26.19 10.74 -4.78
N LYS A 26 25.07 11.38 -4.48
CA LYS A 26 24.90 12.83 -4.39
C LYS A 26 24.46 13.17 -2.95
N PRO A 27 24.44 14.45 -2.54
CA PRO A 27 24.10 14.79 -1.14
C PRO A 27 22.78 14.27 -0.64
N LYS A 28 21.72 14.26 -1.46
CA LYS A 28 20.37 13.83 -1.07
C LYS A 28 19.82 12.67 -1.90
N THR A 29 20.51 12.32 -2.97
CA THR A 29 20.04 11.32 -3.93
C THR A 29 21.17 10.40 -4.37
N TYR A 30 20.79 9.33 -5.06
CA TYR A 30 21.69 8.52 -5.87
C TYR A 30 21.29 8.71 -7.33
N LYS A 31 22.26 9.09 -8.17
CA LYS A 31 22.05 9.17 -9.61
C LYS A 31 22.26 7.78 -10.20
N VAL A 32 21.24 7.24 -10.84
CA VAL A 32 21.33 5.92 -11.47
C VAL A 32 21.98 6.05 -12.83
N LEU A 33 23.07 5.31 -13.04
CA LEU A 33 23.87 5.37 -14.25
C LEU A 33 23.44 4.33 -15.28
N SER A 34 22.84 3.21 -14.84
CA SER A 34 22.39 2.15 -15.73
C SER A 34 21.40 1.21 -15.05
N GLY A 35 20.55 0.55 -15.86
CA GLY A 35 19.74 -0.58 -15.43
C GLY A 35 18.38 -0.26 -14.83
N CYS A 36 17.92 0.98 -14.89
CA CYS A 36 16.64 1.33 -14.25
C CYS A 36 15.95 2.50 -14.97
N TYR A 37 14.61 2.56 -14.85
CA TYR A 37 13.82 3.71 -15.30
C TYR A 37 14.06 4.97 -14.47
N TYR A 38 14.51 4.81 -13.23
CA TYR A 38 14.74 5.93 -12.34
C TYR A 38 16.07 6.61 -12.69
N SER A 39 16.04 7.88 -12.99
CA SER A 39 17.26 8.67 -13.16
C SER A 39 17.90 9.02 -11.82
N ARG A 40 17.08 9.12 -10.77
CA ARG A 40 17.50 9.44 -9.40
C ARG A 40 16.66 8.69 -8.38
N ILE A 41 17.31 8.36 -7.26
CA ILE A 41 16.67 7.72 -6.13
C ILE A 41 16.95 8.58 -4.90
N ASN A 42 15.93 8.97 -4.17
CA ASN A 42 16.12 9.72 -2.93
C ASN A 42 16.73 8.83 -1.85
N LYS A 43 17.69 9.35 -1.10
CA LYS A 43 18.29 8.61 0.01
C LYS A 43 17.26 8.20 1.07
N SER A 44 16.21 9.00 1.24
CA SER A 44 15.10 8.69 2.15
C SER A 44 14.27 7.46 1.72
N ASP A 45 14.36 7.06 0.45
CA ASP A 45 13.62 5.89 -0.07
C ASP A 45 14.42 4.58 0.06
N ILE A 46 15.67 4.65 0.52
CA ILE A 46 16.49 3.46 0.75
C ILE A 46 15.99 2.72 1.99
N GLY A 47 15.81 1.42 1.88
CA GLY A 47 15.44 0.57 3.01
C GLY A 47 13.97 0.54 3.35
N ILE A 48 13.12 1.11 2.52
CA ILE A 48 11.66 1.07 2.70
C ILE A 48 10.97 0.55 1.43
N ALA A 49 9.73 0.10 1.58
CA ALA A 49 8.92 -0.26 0.42
C ALA A 49 8.49 1.02 -0.30
N ILE A 50 8.92 1.17 -1.55
CA ILE A 50 8.59 2.34 -2.38
C ILE A 50 7.19 2.16 -2.93
N SER A 51 6.36 3.22 -2.86
CA SER A 51 4.99 3.18 -3.36
C SER A 51 4.92 2.66 -4.81
N PRO A 52 4.06 1.71 -5.14
CA PRO A 52 2.95 1.14 -4.35
C PRO A 52 3.33 0.03 -3.36
N GLY A 53 4.58 -0.21 -3.08
CA GLY A 53 5.02 -1.16 -2.06
C GLY A 53 5.61 -2.47 -2.59
N TYR A 54 5.89 -2.54 -3.89
CA TYR A 54 6.42 -3.74 -4.55
C TYR A 54 7.87 -3.59 -5.00
N THR A 55 8.52 -2.51 -4.61
CA THR A 55 9.93 -2.24 -4.89
C THR A 55 10.64 -1.80 -3.63
N ALA A 56 11.84 -2.31 -3.40
CA ALA A 56 12.72 -1.88 -2.32
C ALA A 56 14.13 -1.76 -2.87
N ILE A 57 14.83 -0.69 -2.50
CA ILE A 57 16.22 -0.46 -2.93
C ILE A 57 17.10 -0.44 -1.68
N LEU A 58 18.15 -1.25 -1.70
CA LEU A 58 19.07 -1.41 -0.58
C LEU A 58 20.50 -1.06 -1.01
N LEU A 59 21.30 -0.65 -0.02
CA LEU A 59 22.73 -0.39 -0.22
C LEU A 59 23.55 -1.68 -0.26
N GLU A 60 23.00 -2.77 0.26
CA GLU A 60 23.64 -4.06 0.34
C GLU A 60 22.78 -5.14 -0.31
N ASP A 61 23.41 -6.19 -0.79
CA ASP A 61 22.74 -7.36 -1.37
C ASP A 61 22.18 -8.24 -0.24
N ASP A 62 21.05 -7.82 0.30
CA ASP A 62 20.43 -8.46 1.46
C ASP A 62 18.97 -8.84 1.15
N MET A 63 18.79 -10.06 0.65
CA MET A 63 17.47 -10.61 0.33
C MET A 63 16.58 -10.74 1.57
N GLU A 64 17.15 -11.10 2.72
CA GLU A 64 16.36 -11.25 3.96
C GLU A 64 15.80 -9.91 4.41
N LYS A 65 16.57 -8.83 4.25
CA LYS A 65 16.11 -7.48 4.55
C LYS A 65 14.97 -7.08 3.60
N ALA A 66 15.09 -7.39 2.32
CA ALA A 66 14.02 -7.14 1.33
C ALA A 66 12.74 -7.89 1.70
N LYS A 67 12.84 -9.15 2.10
CA LYS A 67 11.69 -9.94 2.55
C LYS A 67 10.98 -9.30 3.74
N GLU A 68 11.74 -8.83 4.74
CA GLU A 68 11.18 -8.13 5.89
C GLU A 68 10.43 -6.87 5.49
N ILE A 69 11.02 -6.06 4.62
CA ILE A 69 10.41 -4.80 4.14
C ILE A 69 9.08 -5.08 3.44
N PHE A 70 9.04 -6.05 2.54
CA PHE A 70 7.81 -6.40 1.83
C PHE A 70 6.75 -7.00 2.75
N ALA A 71 7.15 -7.91 3.64
CA ALA A 71 6.22 -8.52 4.60
C ALA A 71 5.59 -7.49 5.53
N GLU A 72 6.38 -6.57 6.07
CA GLU A 72 5.89 -5.49 6.94
C GLU A 72 4.92 -4.56 6.20
N ASN A 73 5.23 -4.23 4.94
CA ASN A 73 4.37 -3.39 4.14
C ASN A 73 3.02 -4.07 3.85
N LEU A 74 3.03 -5.36 3.53
CA LEU A 74 1.79 -6.13 3.31
C LEU A 74 0.96 -6.25 4.57
N LYS A 75 1.58 -6.44 5.73
CA LYS A 75 0.88 -6.46 7.03
C LYS A 75 0.16 -5.15 7.29
N ARG A 76 0.81 -4.02 7.01
CA ARG A 76 0.19 -2.70 7.15
C ARG A 76 -0.98 -2.52 6.18
N LYS A 77 -0.84 -2.97 4.94
CA LYS A 77 -1.94 -2.93 3.95
C LYS A 77 -3.15 -3.74 4.41
N ILE A 78 -2.92 -4.91 5.01
CA ILE A 78 -3.99 -5.76 5.55
C ILE A 78 -4.74 -5.01 6.66
N LEU A 79 -4.03 -4.37 7.59
CA LEU A 79 -4.65 -3.61 8.68
C LEU A 79 -5.51 -2.46 8.16
N VAL A 80 -4.98 -1.69 7.20
CA VAL A 80 -5.71 -0.57 6.59
C VAL A 80 -6.97 -1.07 5.89
N GLU A 81 -6.88 -2.15 5.14
CA GLU A 81 -8.03 -2.72 4.43
C GLU A 81 -9.09 -3.23 5.41
N LYS A 82 -8.69 -3.91 6.48
CA LYS A 82 -9.61 -4.37 7.53
C LYS A 82 -10.36 -3.21 8.17
N GLU A 83 -9.66 -2.13 8.52
CA GLU A 83 -10.27 -0.92 9.08
C GLU A 83 -11.27 -0.30 8.11
N SER A 84 -10.92 -0.23 6.83
CA SER A 84 -11.81 0.28 5.78
C SER A 84 -13.09 -0.55 5.68
N ILE A 85 -12.98 -1.87 5.71
CA ILE A 85 -14.13 -2.78 5.66
C ILE A 85 -15.01 -2.60 6.90
N GLU A 86 -14.42 -2.53 8.09
CA GLU A 86 -15.14 -2.30 9.33
C GLU A 86 -15.94 -1.00 9.30
N GLN A 87 -15.33 0.08 8.78
CA GLN A 87 -16.02 1.37 8.63
C GLN A 87 -17.20 1.28 7.66
N LYS A 88 -17.05 0.56 6.56
CA LYS A 88 -18.13 0.35 5.58
C LYS A 88 -19.27 -0.45 6.17
N ILE A 89 -18.98 -1.48 6.97
CA ILE A 89 -19.99 -2.29 7.66
C ILE A 89 -20.75 -1.44 8.66
N LYS A 90 -20.06 -0.65 9.47
CA LYS A 90 -20.66 0.25 10.45
C LYS A 90 -21.59 1.26 9.77
N SER A 91 -21.13 1.91 8.71
CA SER A 91 -21.93 2.88 7.96
C SER A 91 -23.17 2.23 7.33
N GLY A 92 -23.01 1.03 6.81
CA GLY A 92 -24.11 0.24 6.24
C GLY A 92 -25.16 -0.09 7.28
N ASN A 93 -24.73 -0.53 8.45
CA ASN A 93 -25.64 -0.86 9.57
C ASN A 93 -26.40 0.37 10.06
N GLU A 94 -25.76 1.53 10.13
CA GLU A 94 -26.40 2.79 10.49
C GLU A 94 -27.48 3.17 9.48
N ARG A 95 -27.23 3.01 8.18
CA ARG A 95 -28.23 3.28 7.15
C ARG A 95 -29.42 2.34 7.23
N ILE A 96 -29.15 1.05 7.45
CA ILE A 96 -30.22 0.04 7.62
C ILE A 96 -31.10 0.41 8.82
N SER A 97 -30.50 0.75 9.95
CA SER A 97 -31.21 1.17 11.15
C SER A 97 -32.10 2.40 10.88
N ASN A 98 -31.57 3.39 10.16
CA ASN A 98 -32.33 4.57 9.79
C ASN A 98 -33.53 4.22 8.89
N TRP A 99 -33.35 3.30 7.95
CA TRP A 99 -34.43 2.86 7.06
C TRP A 99 -35.50 2.07 7.80
N GLU A 100 -35.10 1.21 8.76
CA GLU A 100 -36.05 0.47 9.60
C GLU A 100 -36.91 1.41 10.42
N LYS A 101 -36.28 2.43 11.00
CA LYS A 101 -37.00 3.48 11.74
C LYS A 101 -37.94 4.25 10.83
N ALA A 102 -37.51 4.58 9.61
CA ALA A 102 -38.35 5.28 8.64
C ALA A 102 -39.59 4.45 8.26
N ILE A 103 -39.45 3.13 8.13
CA ILE A 103 -40.59 2.24 7.83
C ILE A 103 -41.63 2.31 8.94
N GLU A 104 -41.21 2.28 10.20
CA GLU A 104 -42.10 2.45 11.34
C GLU A 104 -42.82 3.79 11.33
N GLU A 105 -42.07 4.87 11.06
CA GLU A 105 -42.63 6.22 10.98
C GLU A 105 -43.63 6.36 9.83
N ILE A 106 -43.39 5.72 8.70
CA ILE A 106 -44.30 5.69 7.55
C ILE A 106 -45.63 5.07 7.95
N GLY A 107 -45.59 3.97 8.72
CA GLY A 107 -46.82 3.32 9.23
C GLY A 107 -47.66 4.21 10.14
N GLU A 108 -47.03 5.20 10.78
CA GLU A 108 -47.72 6.15 11.67
C GLU A 108 -48.23 7.39 10.95
N ILE A 109 -47.84 7.60 9.69
CA ILE A 109 -48.31 8.76 8.94
C ILE A 109 -49.79 8.63 8.60
N LYS A 110 -50.54 9.65 8.95
CA LYS A 110 -51.97 9.74 8.66
C LYS A 110 -52.21 10.55 7.38
N GLU A 111 -53.26 10.17 6.66
CA GLU A 111 -53.69 11.01 5.54
C GLU A 111 -54.06 12.40 6.02
N SER A 112 -53.55 13.41 5.30
CA SER A 112 -53.94 14.77 5.55
C SER A 112 -55.33 15.01 4.97
N GLU A 113 -56.27 15.37 5.81
CA GLU A 113 -57.61 15.79 5.33
C GLU A 113 -57.54 17.25 4.97
N GLU A 114 -57.96 17.53 3.76
CA GLU A 114 -58.14 18.92 3.31
C GLU A 114 -59.63 19.25 3.23
#